data_84957a89a34539a020180ae2ea999bb3
#
_entry.id   84957a89a34539a020180ae2ea999bb3
#
_cell.length_a   1.000
_cell.length_b   1.000
_cell.length_c   1.000
_cell.angle_alpha   90.00
_cell.angle_beta   90.00
_cell.angle_gamma   90.00
#
_symmetry.space_group_name_H-M   'P 1'
#
loop_
_entity.id
_entity.type
_entity.pdbx_description
1 polymer ?
#
loop_
_entity_poly.entity_id
_entity_poly.type
_entity_poly.pdbx_seq_one_letter_code
_entity_poly.pdbx_strand_id
1 'polypeptide(L)'
;CAQAGKHIFCEKPIALDPIIIRNALAEVDKSGIKLQVGFNRRFDPNFSAVQQQVASGALGDPHIIRITSRDPAPPPAEYVAGSGGMFLDMTIHDFDMARFLSGGEVTEVHAYGAVLVDPEIGKAGDIDTAVISLKFANGALGIIENSRKAVYGYDQRVEVFGSKGTALADNNTPTSMVILNESGTIRDKPLYFFLERYEKAFVAEMQAFVDAVRNDEPTPVSGNDGLAPVLIALAAQQSLKRGKPEKVESI
;
A
#
# COMPACT_ATOMS: atom_id res chain seq x y z
N CYS A 1 24.79 1.28 8.08
CA CYS A 1 24.65 -0.19 8.11
C CYS A 1 25.30 -0.81 6.88
N ALA A 2 24.94 -0.39 5.66
CA ALA A 2 25.49 -0.95 4.42
C ALA A 2 27.03 -0.97 4.41
N GLN A 3 27.67 0.18 4.71
CA GLN A 3 29.13 0.31 4.79
C GLN A 3 29.79 -0.59 5.86
N ALA A 4 29.02 -1.02 6.86
CA ALA A 4 29.45 -1.96 7.88
C ALA A 4 29.14 -3.43 7.52
N GLY A 5 28.70 -3.69 6.28
CA GLY A 5 28.36 -5.02 5.79
C GLY A 5 27.15 -5.68 6.50
N LYS A 6 26.23 -4.89 7.03
CA LYS A 6 25.03 -5.39 7.72
C LYS A 6 23.84 -5.40 6.77
N HIS A 7 23.15 -6.54 6.70
CA HIS A 7 21.85 -6.61 6.04
C HIS A 7 20.85 -5.71 6.74
N ILE A 8 19.89 -5.14 5.98
CA ILE A 8 19.00 -4.08 6.47
C ILE A 8 17.54 -4.49 6.25
N PHE A 9 16.76 -4.45 7.32
CA PHE A 9 15.31 -4.31 7.24
C PHE A 9 14.96 -2.85 7.52
N CYS A 10 14.22 -2.20 6.61
CA CYS A 10 13.88 -0.79 6.70
C CYS A 10 12.39 -0.59 6.56
N GLU A 11 11.75 0.05 7.54
CA GLU A 11 10.35 0.47 7.43
C GLU A 11 10.13 1.48 6.30
N LYS A 12 8.93 1.50 5.79
CA LYS A 12 8.49 2.49 4.78
C LYS A 12 8.21 3.86 5.43
N PRO A 13 8.40 4.95 4.71
CA PRO A 13 9.21 5.08 3.51
C PRO A 13 10.71 5.07 3.85
N ILE A 14 11.56 4.61 2.96
CA ILE A 14 13.03 4.72 3.14
C ILE A 14 13.43 6.18 3.37
N ALA A 15 12.86 7.09 2.59
CA ALA A 15 12.90 8.53 2.75
C ALA A 15 11.75 9.16 1.96
N LEU A 16 11.44 10.44 2.21
CA LEU A 16 10.42 11.19 1.45
C LEU A 16 10.97 11.77 0.13
N ASP A 17 12.30 11.86 -0.01
CA ASP A 17 12.99 12.37 -1.19
C ASP A 17 13.57 11.20 -2.03
N PRO A 18 13.16 11.05 -3.30
CA PRO A 18 13.67 10.00 -4.17
C PRO A 18 15.18 10.05 -4.39
N ILE A 19 15.80 11.23 -4.34
CA ILE A 19 17.25 11.38 -4.49
C ILE A 19 17.97 10.73 -3.31
N ILE A 20 17.46 10.92 -2.10
CA ILE A 20 18.00 10.29 -0.88
C ILE A 20 17.84 8.76 -0.99
N ILE A 21 16.68 8.29 -1.46
CA ILE A 21 16.45 6.85 -1.65
C ILE A 21 17.43 6.28 -2.66
N ARG A 22 17.57 6.89 -3.85
CA ARG A 22 18.51 6.44 -4.89
C ARG A 22 19.95 6.37 -4.40
N ASN A 23 20.39 7.37 -3.63
CA ASN A 23 21.72 7.37 -3.03
C ASN A 23 21.91 6.23 -2.01
N ALA A 24 20.89 5.97 -1.19
CA ALA A 24 20.92 4.85 -0.24
C ALA A 24 20.96 3.49 -0.95
N LEU A 25 20.17 3.32 -2.02
CA LEU A 25 20.16 2.10 -2.82
C LEU A 25 21.51 1.85 -3.53
N ALA A 26 22.12 2.90 -4.08
CA ALA A 26 23.46 2.79 -4.68
C ALA A 26 24.53 2.32 -3.65
N GLU A 27 24.43 2.75 -2.39
CA GLU A 27 25.32 2.27 -1.33
C GLU A 27 25.03 0.83 -0.93
N VAL A 28 23.75 0.42 -0.93
CA VAL A 28 23.33 -0.98 -0.72
C VAL A 28 23.92 -1.88 -1.80
N ASP A 29 23.75 -1.51 -3.07
CA ASP A 29 24.25 -2.26 -4.22
C ASP A 29 25.77 -2.40 -4.17
N LYS A 30 26.50 -1.30 -3.91
CA LYS A 30 27.95 -1.28 -3.77
C LYS A 30 28.45 -2.19 -2.65
N SER A 31 27.70 -2.28 -1.55
CA SER A 31 28.07 -3.06 -0.38
C SER A 31 27.71 -4.54 -0.50
N GLY A 32 26.91 -4.93 -1.49
CA GLY A 32 26.44 -6.31 -1.71
C GLY A 32 25.59 -6.88 -0.58
N ILE A 33 25.03 -6.01 0.27
CA ILE A 33 24.15 -6.43 1.38
C ILE A 33 22.70 -6.56 0.91
N LYS A 34 21.90 -7.29 1.67
CA LYS A 34 20.46 -7.40 1.43
C LYS A 34 19.70 -6.27 2.13
N LEU A 35 18.77 -5.66 1.39
CA LEU A 35 17.83 -4.70 1.90
C LEU A 35 16.41 -5.22 1.66
N GLN A 36 15.57 -5.26 2.71
CA GLN A 36 14.13 -5.45 2.60
C GLN A 36 13.40 -4.23 3.12
N VAL A 37 12.38 -3.78 2.37
CA VAL A 37 11.52 -2.68 2.78
C VAL A 37 10.24 -3.22 3.42
N GLY A 38 9.79 -2.60 4.52
CA GLY A 38 8.65 -3.01 5.32
C GLY A 38 7.29 -2.68 4.69
N PHE A 39 6.98 -3.26 3.53
CA PHE A 39 5.63 -3.28 2.98
C PHE A 39 4.88 -4.53 3.42
N ASN A 40 4.51 -4.54 4.69
CA ASN A 40 3.89 -5.67 5.38
C ASN A 40 2.65 -6.25 4.69
N ARG A 41 1.89 -5.42 3.97
CA ARG A 41 0.65 -5.86 3.29
C ARG A 41 0.90 -6.92 2.22
N ARG A 42 2.09 -6.98 1.60
CA ARG A 42 2.47 -8.06 0.66
C ARG A 42 2.52 -9.43 1.32
N PHE A 43 2.70 -9.47 2.65
CA PHE A 43 2.76 -10.69 3.46
C PHE A 43 1.43 -11.01 4.15
N ASP A 44 0.39 -10.20 3.95
CA ASP A 44 -0.94 -10.52 4.44
C ASP A 44 -1.51 -11.76 3.73
N PRO A 45 -1.99 -12.77 4.47
CA PRO A 45 -2.45 -14.02 3.87
C PRO A 45 -3.55 -13.85 2.81
N ASN A 46 -4.45 -12.87 3.00
CA ASN A 46 -5.55 -12.64 2.07
C ASN A 46 -5.06 -11.93 0.80
N PHE A 47 -4.23 -10.88 0.96
CA PHE A 47 -3.73 -10.11 -0.19
C PHE A 47 -2.73 -10.92 -1.01
N SER A 48 -1.86 -11.70 -0.36
CA SER A 48 -0.96 -12.61 -1.06
C SER A 48 -1.70 -13.72 -1.81
N ALA A 49 -2.83 -14.22 -1.26
CA ALA A 49 -3.66 -15.19 -1.95
C ALA A 49 -4.27 -14.61 -3.24
N VAL A 50 -4.74 -13.35 -3.23
CA VAL A 50 -5.22 -12.66 -4.44
C VAL A 50 -4.08 -12.53 -5.46
N GLN A 51 -2.90 -12.09 -5.03
CA GLN A 51 -1.72 -11.94 -5.89
C GLN A 51 -1.31 -13.28 -6.54
N GLN A 52 -1.35 -14.38 -5.79
CA GLN A 52 -1.06 -15.70 -6.33
C GLN A 52 -2.02 -16.12 -7.45
N GLN A 53 -3.30 -15.73 -7.39
CA GLN A 53 -4.24 -15.99 -8.48
C GLN A 53 -3.89 -15.18 -9.75
N VAL A 54 -3.38 -13.96 -9.58
CA VAL A 54 -2.87 -13.16 -10.71
C VAL A 54 -1.58 -13.79 -11.27
N ALA A 55 -0.60 -14.08 -10.42
CA ALA A 55 0.69 -14.65 -10.83
C ALA A 55 0.57 -16.01 -11.51
N SER A 56 -0.38 -16.84 -11.08
CA SER A 56 -0.65 -18.15 -11.71
C SER A 56 -1.38 -18.04 -13.06
N GLY A 57 -1.86 -16.85 -13.44
CA GLY A 57 -2.68 -16.64 -14.64
C GLY A 57 -4.13 -17.16 -14.52
N ALA A 58 -4.57 -17.54 -13.32
CA ALA A 58 -5.94 -18.05 -13.08
C ALA A 58 -7.01 -17.00 -13.41
N LEU A 59 -6.69 -15.71 -13.21
CA LEU A 59 -7.60 -14.59 -13.55
C LEU A 59 -7.44 -14.10 -14.99
N GLY A 60 -6.50 -14.66 -15.76
CA GLY A 60 -6.12 -14.13 -17.09
C GLY A 60 -5.40 -12.79 -16.97
N ASP A 61 -5.59 -11.91 -17.96
CA ASP A 61 -4.98 -10.59 -17.96
C ASP A 61 -5.73 -9.68 -16.98
N PRO A 62 -5.05 -9.01 -16.04
CA PRO A 62 -5.68 -8.04 -15.14
C PRO A 62 -6.27 -6.86 -15.92
N HIS A 63 -7.53 -6.53 -15.67
CA HIS A 63 -8.21 -5.38 -16.29
C HIS A 63 -8.35 -4.23 -15.30
N ILE A 64 -8.88 -4.50 -14.09
CA ILE A 64 -9.14 -3.48 -13.07
C ILE A 64 -8.62 -3.97 -11.72
N ILE A 65 -7.82 -3.13 -11.07
CA ILE A 65 -7.37 -3.29 -9.68
C ILE A 65 -8.11 -2.27 -8.82
N ARG A 66 -8.83 -2.72 -7.81
CA ARG A 66 -9.50 -1.84 -6.86
C ARG A 66 -8.95 -2.05 -5.46
N ILE A 67 -8.62 -0.94 -4.78
CA ILE A 67 -8.12 -0.93 -3.40
C ILE A 67 -8.96 0.05 -2.59
N THR A 68 -9.50 -0.40 -1.48
CA THR A 68 -10.15 0.43 -0.47
C THR A 68 -9.29 0.39 0.78
N SER A 69 -8.88 1.56 1.28
CA SER A 69 -8.07 1.68 2.49
C SER A 69 -8.58 2.84 3.32
N ARG A 70 -9.20 2.56 4.47
CA ARG A 70 -9.80 3.57 5.33
C ARG A 70 -9.43 3.29 6.79
N ASP A 71 -8.88 4.31 7.44
CA ASP A 71 -8.51 4.26 8.86
C ASP A 71 -9.76 4.37 9.75
N PRO A 72 -9.78 3.82 10.97
CA PRO A 72 -10.92 3.95 11.88
C PRO A 72 -11.04 5.36 12.46
N ALA A 73 -9.92 6.09 12.58
CA ALA A 73 -9.84 7.45 13.08
C ALA A 73 -8.62 8.17 12.46
N PRO A 74 -8.69 9.52 12.30
CA PRO A 74 -7.58 10.30 11.79
C PRO A 74 -6.41 10.32 12.80
N PRO A 75 -5.16 10.42 12.32
CA PRO A 75 -4.01 10.66 13.18
C PRO A 75 -4.05 12.08 13.78
N PRO A 76 -3.31 12.35 14.86
CA PRO A 76 -3.15 13.70 15.38
C PRO A 76 -2.59 14.67 14.33
N ALA A 77 -3.07 15.93 14.32
CA ALA A 77 -2.63 16.95 13.34
C ALA A 77 -1.11 17.18 13.35
N GLU A 78 -0.47 17.09 14.52
CA GLU A 78 0.99 17.18 14.67
C GLU A 78 1.72 16.09 13.88
N TYR A 79 1.18 14.86 13.86
CA TYR A 79 1.73 13.76 13.06
C TYR A 79 1.60 14.05 11.55
N VAL A 80 0.46 14.59 11.12
CA VAL A 80 0.20 14.92 9.71
C VAL A 80 1.26 15.86 9.15
N ALA A 81 1.60 16.90 9.91
CA ALA A 81 2.59 17.90 9.48
C ALA A 81 3.99 17.32 9.18
N GLY A 82 4.38 16.22 9.83
CA GLY A 82 5.68 15.54 9.65
C GLY A 82 5.67 14.31 8.77
N SER A 83 4.51 13.77 8.46
CA SER A 83 4.35 12.45 7.81
C SER A 83 4.63 12.44 6.29
N GLY A 84 4.70 13.60 5.65
CA GLY A 84 4.75 13.73 4.19
C GLY A 84 3.36 13.78 3.54
N GLY A 85 2.30 13.78 4.35
CA GLY A 85 0.90 13.84 3.91
C GLY A 85 0.32 12.48 3.50
N MET A 86 -0.98 12.47 3.19
CA MET A 86 -1.75 11.26 2.95
C MET A 86 -1.10 10.30 1.95
N PHE A 87 -0.57 10.82 0.82
CA PHE A 87 -0.03 9.96 -0.22
C PHE A 87 1.29 9.28 0.15
N LEU A 88 2.16 9.93 0.94
CA LEU A 88 3.44 9.37 1.38
C LEU A 88 3.35 8.61 2.70
N ASP A 89 2.30 8.82 3.49
CA ASP A 89 2.09 8.14 4.75
C ASP A 89 1.14 6.94 4.63
N MET A 90 -0.09 7.17 4.18
CA MET A 90 -1.16 6.16 4.11
C MET A 90 -1.20 5.47 2.75
N THR A 91 -1.40 6.25 1.67
CA THR A 91 -1.61 5.71 0.32
C THR A 91 -0.37 5.01 -0.25
N ILE A 92 0.82 5.28 0.28
CA ILE A 92 2.05 4.60 -0.14
C ILE A 92 1.93 3.08 -0.07
N HIS A 93 1.20 2.55 0.93
CA HIS A 93 0.90 1.12 1.02
C HIS A 93 -0.02 0.64 -0.12
N ASP A 94 -0.94 1.48 -0.55
CA ASP A 94 -1.89 1.15 -1.61
C ASP A 94 -1.21 1.26 -2.99
N PHE A 95 -0.27 2.18 -3.18
CA PHE A 95 0.56 2.27 -4.38
C PHE A 95 1.46 1.04 -4.52
N ASP A 96 2.08 0.58 -3.43
CA ASP A 96 2.82 -0.67 -3.42
C ASP A 96 1.92 -1.86 -3.73
N MET A 97 0.77 -1.93 -3.08
CA MET A 97 -0.21 -3.01 -3.28
C MET A 97 -0.77 -3.03 -4.71
N ALA A 98 -1.00 -1.87 -5.33
CA ALA A 98 -1.44 -1.76 -6.71
C ALA A 98 -0.42 -2.38 -7.69
N ARG A 99 0.88 -2.11 -7.50
CA ARG A 99 1.97 -2.75 -8.27
C ARG A 99 2.02 -4.26 -8.02
N PHE A 100 1.96 -4.67 -6.76
CA PHE A 100 2.03 -6.08 -6.34
C PHE A 100 0.88 -6.91 -6.92
N LEU A 101 -0.34 -6.38 -6.90
CA LEU A 101 -1.53 -7.08 -7.40
C LEU A 101 -1.66 -7.04 -8.92
N SER A 102 -1.24 -5.97 -9.59
CA SER A 102 -1.34 -5.87 -11.05
C SER A 102 -0.24 -6.62 -11.79
N GLY A 103 0.90 -6.87 -11.13
CA GLY A 103 2.12 -7.37 -11.75
C GLY A 103 2.72 -6.38 -12.76
N GLY A 104 2.36 -5.09 -12.72
CA GLY A 104 2.83 -4.06 -13.62
C GLY A 104 3.15 -2.74 -12.92
N GLU A 105 4.06 -1.95 -13.53
CA GLU A 105 4.39 -0.62 -13.03
C GLU A 105 3.29 0.39 -13.34
N VAL A 106 3.07 1.35 -12.41
CA VAL A 106 2.15 2.47 -12.61
C VAL A 106 2.84 3.51 -13.50
N THR A 107 2.19 3.88 -14.60
CA THR A 107 2.72 4.85 -15.59
C THR A 107 2.08 6.23 -15.51
N GLU A 108 0.84 6.30 -15.02
CA GLU A 108 0.08 7.55 -14.88
C GLU A 108 -0.84 7.49 -13.66
N VAL A 109 -0.98 8.59 -12.97
CA VAL A 109 -1.87 8.74 -11.81
C VAL A 109 -2.73 10.00 -11.95
N HIS A 110 -4.02 9.89 -11.57
CA HIS A 110 -4.90 11.05 -11.40
C HIS A 110 -5.56 10.98 -10.03
N ALA A 111 -5.34 12.01 -9.22
CA ALA A 111 -5.80 12.05 -7.83
C ALA A 111 -6.79 13.20 -7.60
N TYR A 112 -7.90 12.89 -6.95
CA TYR A 112 -8.80 13.84 -6.30
C TYR A 112 -8.65 13.68 -4.79
N GLY A 113 -8.68 14.80 -4.07
CA GLY A 113 -8.59 14.80 -2.62
C GLY A 113 -9.37 15.95 -2.00
N ALA A 114 -9.83 15.76 -0.79
CA ALA A 114 -10.60 16.74 -0.04
C ALA A 114 -10.37 16.59 1.47
N VAL A 115 -10.75 17.62 2.22
CA VAL A 115 -10.82 17.61 3.68
C VAL A 115 -12.29 17.44 4.05
N LEU A 116 -12.69 16.22 4.39
CA LEU A 116 -14.08 15.85 4.66
C LEU A 116 -14.27 15.27 6.08
N VAL A 117 -13.17 14.94 6.77
CA VAL A 117 -13.17 14.29 8.08
C VAL A 117 -12.81 15.27 9.18
N ASP A 118 -11.67 15.95 9.08
CA ASP A 118 -11.15 16.82 10.12
C ASP A 118 -10.52 18.09 9.51
N PRO A 119 -11.11 19.28 9.77
CA PRO A 119 -10.56 20.56 9.30
C PRO A 119 -9.13 20.84 9.75
N GLU A 120 -8.64 20.27 10.85
CA GLU A 120 -7.27 20.46 11.35
C GLU A 120 -6.25 19.82 10.40
N ILE A 121 -6.60 18.71 9.71
CA ILE A 121 -5.78 18.13 8.65
C ILE A 121 -5.61 19.13 7.50
N GLY A 122 -6.69 19.79 7.10
CA GLY A 122 -6.63 20.85 6.09
C GLY A 122 -5.77 22.04 6.50
N LYS A 123 -5.82 22.45 7.77
CA LYS A 123 -4.95 23.51 8.30
C LYS A 123 -3.47 23.10 8.31
N ALA A 124 -3.18 21.82 8.47
CA ALA A 124 -1.83 21.27 8.34
C ALA A 124 -1.36 21.14 6.88
N GLY A 125 -2.20 21.49 5.90
CA GLY A 125 -1.87 21.49 4.47
C GLY A 125 -2.04 20.14 3.79
N ASP A 126 -2.78 19.22 4.37
CA ASP A 126 -3.03 17.86 3.84
C ASP A 126 -4.52 17.62 3.57
N ILE A 127 -4.83 16.46 3.04
CA ILE A 127 -6.17 15.93 2.78
C ILE A 127 -6.43 14.73 3.69
N ASP A 128 -7.70 14.39 3.89
CA ASP A 128 -8.12 13.21 4.66
C ASP A 128 -8.96 12.20 3.88
N THR A 129 -9.33 12.54 2.67
CA THR A 129 -10.10 11.70 1.77
C THR A 129 -9.57 11.84 0.36
N ALA A 130 -9.35 10.71 -0.34
CA ALA A 130 -8.86 10.70 -1.71
C ALA A 130 -9.51 9.61 -2.57
N VAL A 131 -9.67 9.91 -3.87
CA VAL A 131 -9.98 8.95 -4.93
C VAL A 131 -8.90 9.08 -5.99
N ILE A 132 -8.28 7.96 -6.35
CA ILE A 132 -7.11 7.95 -7.22
C ILE A 132 -7.34 6.92 -8.33
N SER A 133 -7.11 7.31 -9.57
CA SER A 133 -7.07 6.41 -10.72
C SER A 133 -5.64 6.22 -11.20
N LEU A 134 -5.33 4.99 -11.63
CA LEU A 134 -4.02 4.56 -12.08
C LEU A 134 -4.09 3.95 -13.46
N LYS A 135 -3.04 4.14 -14.28
CA LYS A 135 -2.77 3.33 -15.48
C LYS A 135 -1.49 2.55 -15.27
N PHE A 136 -1.51 1.29 -15.68
CA PHE A 136 -0.36 0.41 -15.58
C PHE A 136 0.28 0.17 -16.95
N ALA A 137 1.57 -0.17 -16.93
CA ALA A 137 2.34 -0.46 -18.15
C ALA A 137 1.80 -1.68 -18.93
N ASN A 138 1.17 -2.63 -18.24
CA ASN A 138 0.52 -3.80 -18.85
C ASN A 138 -0.90 -3.51 -19.39
N GLY A 139 -1.35 -2.25 -19.36
CA GLY A 139 -2.66 -1.81 -19.86
C GLY A 139 -3.81 -1.88 -18.86
N ALA A 140 -3.62 -2.47 -17.69
CA ALA A 140 -4.62 -2.48 -16.62
C ALA A 140 -4.90 -1.06 -16.10
N LEU A 141 -6.06 -0.92 -15.46
CA LEU A 141 -6.49 0.30 -14.77
C LEU A 141 -6.61 0.05 -13.27
N GLY A 142 -6.39 1.09 -12.45
CA GLY A 142 -6.54 0.99 -11.00
C GLY A 142 -7.40 2.09 -10.41
N ILE A 143 -8.04 1.76 -9.29
CA ILE A 143 -8.78 2.71 -8.45
C ILE A 143 -8.37 2.46 -7.00
N ILE A 144 -7.99 3.55 -6.31
CA ILE A 144 -7.72 3.56 -4.87
C ILE A 144 -8.69 4.54 -4.21
N GLU A 145 -9.33 4.12 -3.13
CA GLU A 145 -10.18 4.95 -2.28
C GLU A 145 -9.60 5.01 -0.87
N ASN A 146 -9.27 6.21 -0.41
CA ASN A 146 -8.72 6.43 0.92
C ASN A 146 -9.61 7.35 1.75
N SER A 147 -9.67 7.09 3.06
CA SER A 147 -10.24 8.00 4.05
C SER A 147 -9.56 7.81 5.39
N ARG A 148 -9.31 8.90 6.10
CA ARG A 148 -8.79 8.87 7.48
C ARG A 148 -9.86 8.52 8.53
N LYS A 149 -11.11 8.19 8.11
CA LYS A 149 -12.16 7.82 9.06
C LYS A 149 -13.20 6.89 8.46
N ALA A 150 -13.25 5.66 8.96
CA ALA A 150 -14.33 4.70 8.75
C ALA A 150 -14.92 4.33 10.12
N VAL A 151 -16.13 4.83 10.43
CA VAL A 151 -16.76 4.67 11.74
C VAL A 151 -17.07 3.21 12.12
N TYR A 152 -17.00 2.31 11.15
CA TYR A 152 -17.25 0.87 11.33
C TYR A 152 -15.99 0.05 11.55
N GLY A 153 -14.79 0.62 11.45
CA GLY A 153 -13.52 -0.07 11.70
C GLY A 153 -12.49 0.13 10.59
N TYR A 154 -11.37 -0.61 10.64
CA TYR A 154 -10.29 -0.53 9.69
C TYR A 154 -10.66 -1.25 8.39
N ASP A 155 -11.01 -0.50 7.36
CA ASP A 155 -11.52 -1.02 6.09
C ASP A 155 -10.39 -1.18 5.07
N GLN A 156 -9.97 -2.43 4.82
CA GLN A 156 -8.82 -2.77 3.99
C GLN A 156 -9.19 -3.89 3.02
N ARG A 157 -9.57 -3.53 1.81
CA ARG A 157 -10.06 -4.46 0.79
C ARG A 157 -9.34 -4.31 -0.53
N VAL A 158 -9.17 -5.43 -1.24
CA VAL A 158 -8.60 -5.45 -2.58
C VAL A 158 -9.46 -6.32 -3.51
N GLU A 159 -9.49 -5.96 -4.79
CA GLU A 159 -10.12 -6.73 -5.86
C GLU A 159 -9.26 -6.64 -7.12
N VAL A 160 -9.06 -7.77 -7.78
CA VAL A 160 -8.49 -7.84 -9.13
C VAL A 160 -9.51 -8.50 -10.05
N PHE A 161 -10.04 -7.73 -10.99
CA PHE A 161 -10.87 -8.21 -12.08
C PHE A 161 -10.01 -8.44 -13.32
N GLY A 162 -10.02 -9.64 -13.85
CA GLY A 162 -9.26 -10.04 -15.02
C GLY A 162 -10.13 -10.71 -16.10
N SER A 163 -9.52 -11.06 -17.22
CA SER A 163 -10.20 -11.59 -18.41
C SER A 163 -10.85 -12.96 -18.20
N LYS A 164 -10.46 -13.70 -17.14
CA LYS A 164 -11.00 -15.04 -16.82
C LYS A 164 -11.73 -15.11 -15.49
N GLY A 165 -11.73 -14.05 -14.70
CA GLY A 165 -12.40 -14.03 -13.40
C GLY A 165 -11.96 -12.92 -12.49
N THR A 166 -12.47 -12.95 -11.26
CA THR A 166 -12.20 -11.96 -10.22
C THR A 166 -11.73 -12.65 -8.95
N ALA A 167 -10.70 -12.10 -8.31
CA ALA A 167 -10.33 -12.43 -6.96
C ALA A 167 -10.45 -11.18 -6.07
N LEU A 168 -10.98 -11.36 -4.89
CA LEU A 168 -11.16 -10.27 -3.92
C LEU A 168 -10.80 -10.75 -2.52
N ALA A 169 -10.32 -9.82 -1.71
CA ALA A 169 -10.13 -10.02 -0.27
C ALA A 169 -10.90 -8.93 0.47
N ASP A 170 -11.78 -9.37 1.35
CA ASP A 170 -12.61 -8.51 2.20
C ASP A 170 -11.98 -8.31 3.59
N ASN A 171 -12.63 -7.52 4.44
CA ASN A 171 -12.17 -7.23 5.78
C ASN A 171 -12.16 -8.46 6.68
N ASN A 172 -11.13 -8.58 7.50
CA ASN A 172 -11.11 -9.54 8.58
C ASN A 172 -11.98 -9.07 9.73
N THR A 173 -12.78 -10.00 10.28
CA THR A 173 -13.58 -9.80 11.48
C THR A 173 -13.04 -10.69 12.61
N PRO A 174 -13.25 -10.33 13.90
CA PRO A 174 -12.86 -11.17 15.03
C PRO A 174 -13.44 -12.57 14.96
N THR A 175 -14.71 -12.69 14.55
CA THR A 175 -15.40 -13.97 14.37
C THR A 175 -16.20 -13.99 13.06
N SER A 176 -16.62 -15.18 12.63
CA SER A 176 -17.55 -15.36 11.52
C SER A 176 -19.03 -15.36 11.97
N MET A 177 -19.32 -15.03 13.22
CA MET A 177 -20.67 -15.04 13.78
C MET A 177 -21.59 -14.07 13.04
N VAL A 178 -22.81 -14.51 12.78
CA VAL A 178 -23.89 -13.71 12.23
C VAL A 178 -25.13 -13.90 13.12
N ILE A 179 -25.69 -12.82 13.61
CA ILE A 179 -26.97 -12.82 14.32
C ILE A 179 -28.06 -12.51 13.29
N LEU A 180 -29.04 -13.39 13.20
CA LEU A 180 -30.23 -13.22 12.38
C LEU A 180 -31.44 -13.15 13.30
N ASN A 181 -32.13 -12.04 13.32
CA ASN A 181 -33.36 -11.85 14.09
C ASN A 181 -34.32 -10.90 13.37
N GLU A 182 -35.45 -10.60 13.99
CA GLU A 182 -36.48 -9.68 13.44
C GLU A 182 -35.96 -8.26 13.17
N SER A 183 -34.90 -7.82 13.87
CA SER A 183 -34.26 -6.50 13.67
C SER A 183 -33.29 -6.45 12.48
N GLY A 184 -32.92 -7.63 11.92
CA GLY A 184 -32.05 -7.71 10.75
C GLY A 184 -30.87 -8.67 10.91
N THR A 185 -29.82 -8.41 10.13
CA THR A 185 -28.56 -9.17 10.12
C THR A 185 -27.45 -8.35 10.77
N ILE A 186 -26.86 -8.87 11.83
CA ILE A 186 -25.76 -8.23 12.57
C ILE A 186 -24.52 -9.12 12.43
N ARG A 187 -23.37 -8.52 12.11
CA ARG A 187 -22.05 -9.15 12.05
C ARG A 187 -21.05 -8.35 12.87
N ASP A 188 -19.94 -8.99 13.23
CA ASP A 188 -18.81 -8.29 13.81
C ASP A 188 -18.30 -7.18 12.87
N LYS A 189 -17.82 -6.09 13.48
CA LYS A 189 -17.10 -5.05 12.77
C LYS A 189 -15.73 -5.59 12.30
N PRO A 190 -15.11 -4.99 11.27
CA PRO A 190 -13.71 -5.25 10.95
C PRO A 190 -12.80 -5.07 12.17
N LEU A 191 -11.66 -5.76 12.19
CA LEU A 191 -10.59 -5.53 13.17
C LEU A 191 -10.28 -4.05 13.26
N TYR A 192 -9.96 -3.57 14.48
CA TYR A 192 -10.00 -2.13 14.74
C TYR A 192 -8.88 -1.35 14.04
N PHE A 193 -7.62 -1.87 14.05
CA PHE A 193 -6.51 -1.11 13.48
C PHE A 193 -5.38 -2.02 12.95
N PHE A 194 -4.34 -1.41 12.37
CA PHE A 194 -3.29 -2.12 11.61
C PHE A 194 -2.51 -3.14 12.45
N LEU A 195 -2.24 -2.88 13.71
CA LEU A 195 -1.50 -3.83 14.56
C LEU A 195 -2.25 -5.16 14.70
N GLU A 196 -3.56 -5.09 14.95
CA GLU A 196 -4.41 -6.27 15.06
C GLU A 196 -4.64 -6.91 13.68
N ARG A 197 -4.90 -6.09 12.66
CA ARG A 197 -5.19 -6.55 11.30
C ARG A 197 -4.01 -7.26 10.63
N TYR A 198 -2.79 -6.78 10.86
CA TYR A 198 -1.58 -7.23 10.17
C TYR A 198 -0.57 -7.97 11.05
N GLU A 199 -0.94 -8.44 12.25
CA GLU A 199 -0.05 -9.17 13.15
C GLU A 199 0.70 -10.29 12.43
N LYS A 200 -0.02 -11.15 11.69
CA LYS A 200 0.57 -12.26 10.91
C LYS A 200 1.49 -11.78 9.78
N ALA A 201 1.13 -10.66 9.16
CA ALA A 201 1.92 -10.08 8.08
C ALA A 201 3.27 -9.56 8.58
N PHE A 202 3.31 -8.87 9.73
CA PHE A 202 4.56 -8.42 10.36
C PHE A 202 5.50 -9.57 10.71
N VAL A 203 4.96 -10.67 11.23
CA VAL A 203 5.77 -11.87 11.51
C VAL A 203 6.29 -12.49 10.23
N ALA A 204 5.44 -12.62 9.21
CA ALA A 204 5.81 -13.25 7.94
C ALA A 204 6.84 -12.42 7.15
N GLU A 205 6.76 -11.09 7.15
CA GLU A 205 7.74 -10.26 6.46
C GLU A 205 9.12 -10.30 7.11
N MET A 206 9.18 -10.33 8.45
CA MET A 206 10.44 -10.48 9.16
C MET A 206 11.05 -11.87 8.97
N GLN A 207 10.22 -12.92 8.97
CA GLN A 207 10.67 -14.27 8.67
C GLN A 207 11.25 -14.37 7.25
N ALA A 208 10.57 -13.76 6.27
CA ALA A 208 11.03 -13.75 4.88
C ALA A 208 12.38 -13.02 4.72
N PHE A 209 12.59 -11.92 5.45
CA PHE A 209 13.88 -11.24 5.49
C PHE A 209 14.98 -12.14 6.05
N VAL A 210 14.74 -12.79 7.21
CA VAL A 210 15.69 -13.70 7.84
C VAL A 210 16.03 -14.87 6.93
N ASP A 211 15.04 -15.45 6.24
CA ASP A 211 15.24 -16.57 5.33
C ASP A 211 16.02 -16.15 4.08
N ALA A 212 15.73 -14.96 3.51
CA ALA A 212 16.51 -14.41 2.39
C ALA A 212 17.98 -14.18 2.75
N VAL A 213 18.25 -13.69 3.97
CA VAL A 213 19.63 -13.54 4.47
C VAL A 213 20.31 -14.90 4.68
N ARG A 214 19.61 -15.85 5.32
CA ARG A 214 20.15 -17.19 5.64
C ARG A 214 20.47 -18.01 4.40
N ASN A 215 19.59 -17.94 3.39
CA ASN A 215 19.69 -18.75 2.18
C ASN A 215 20.45 -18.04 1.06
N ASP A 216 20.91 -16.81 1.28
CA ASP A 216 21.53 -15.93 0.28
C ASP A 216 20.63 -15.65 -0.94
N GLU A 217 19.31 -15.54 -0.72
CA GLU A 217 18.31 -15.26 -1.74
C GLU A 217 17.99 -13.75 -1.82
N PRO A 218 17.43 -13.25 -2.93
CA PRO A 218 16.88 -11.90 -3.00
C PRO A 218 15.76 -11.69 -1.97
N THR A 219 15.67 -10.47 -1.40
CA THR A 219 14.57 -10.12 -0.50
C THR A 219 13.27 -9.96 -1.29
N PRO A 220 12.11 -10.40 -0.75
CA PRO A 220 10.81 -10.30 -1.44
C PRO A 220 10.34 -8.89 -1.73
N VAL A 221 10.81 -7.91 -0.96
CA VAL A 221 10.51 -6.49 -1.13
C VAL A 221 11.82 -5.72 -1.23
N SER A 222 12.21 -5.40 -2.45
CA SER A 222 13.50 -4.78 -2.77
C SER A 222 13.52 -3.28 -2.46
N GLY A 223 14.70 -2.66 -2.55
CA GLY A 223 14.84 -1.21 -2.48
C GLY A 223 14.07 -0.47 -3.58
N ASN A 224 13.98 -1.04 -4.78
CA ASN A 224 13.18 -0.48 -5.87
C ASN A 224 11.68 -0.53 -5.57
N ASP A 225 11.21 -1.56 -4.86
CA ASP A 225 9.84 -1.59 -4.33
C ASP A 225 9.61 -0.51 -3.27
N GLY A 226 10.68 -0.07 -2.58
CA GLY A 226 10.63 1.08 -1.67
C GLY A 226 10.58 2.43 -2.38
N LEU A 227 11.25 2.55 -3.54
CA LEU A 227 11.29 3.78 -4.34
C LEU A 227 10.02 4.02 -5.13
N ALA A 228 9.51 3.01 -5.83
CA ALA A 228 8.39 3.14 -6.75
C ALA A 228 7.13 3.78 -6.13
N PRO A 229 6.64 3.35 -4.95
CA PRO A 229 5.47 3.96 -4.31
C PRO A 229 5.68 5.43 -3.93
N VAL A 230 6.92 5.83 -3.64
CA VAL A 230 7.25 7.25 -3.38
C VAL A 230 7.13 8.07 -4.66
N LEU A 231 7.62 7.56 -5.81
CA LEU A 231 7.47 8.23 -7.11
C LEU A 231 5.99 8.38 -7.49
N ILE A 232 5.17 7.35 -7.27
CA ILE A 232 3.73 7.40 -7.51
C ILE A 232 3.06 8.43 -6.58
N ALA A 233 3.44 8.46 -5.29
CA ALA A 233 2.90 9.41 -4.32
C ALA A 233 3.20 10.86 -4.69
N LEU A 234 4.41 11.15 -5.14
CA LEU A 234 4.80 12.50 -5.60
C LEU A 234 4.05 12.91 -6.87
N ALA A 235 3.87 11.98 -7.81
CA ALA A 235 3.03 12.22 -9.00
C ALA A 235 1.57 12.45 -8.61
N ALA A 236 1.03 11.72 -7.62
CA ALA A 236 -0.33 11.93 -7.10
C ALA A 236 -0.49 13.30 -6.43
N GLN A 237 0.51 13.76 -5.66
CA GLN A 237 0.54 15.12 -5.10
C GLN A 237 0.51 16.19 -6.20
N GLN A 238 1.29 16.00 -7.27
CA GLN A 238 1.29 16.92 -8.41
C GLN A 238 -0.05 16.90 -9.15
N SER A 239 -0.63 15.70 -9.34
CA SER A 239 -1.94 15.54 -9.96
C SER A 239 -3.03 16.27 -9.18
N LEU A 240 -3.09 16.07 -7.86
CA LEU A 240 -4.03 16.78 -6.98
C LEU A 240 -3.86 18.30 -7.10
N LYS A 241 -2.63 18.80 -7.03
CA LYS A 241 -2.32 20.24 -7.11
C LYS A 241 -2.68 20.84 -8.45
N ARG A 242 -2.51 20.11 -9.55
CA ARG A 242 -2.74 20.61 -10.92
C ARG A 242 -4.13 20.30 -11.46
N GLY A 243 -4.89 19.41 -10.81
CA GLY A 243 -6.21 18.97 -11.26
C GLY A 243 -6.20 18.19 -12.58
N LYS A 244 -5.11 17.47 -12.87
CA LYS A 244 -4.95 16.68 -14.10
C LYS A 244 -4.10 15.43 -13.87
N PRO A 245 -4.18 14.42 -14.78
CA PRO A 245 -3.30 13.27 -14.72
C PRO A 245 -1.81 13.66 -14.82
N GLU A 246 -0.95 12.96 -14.08
CA GLU A 246 0.50 13.12 -14.12
C GLU A 246 1.18 11.77 -14.41
N LYS A 247 2.26 11.82 -15.18
CA LYS A 247 3.09 10.64 -15.43
C LYS A 247 3.93 10.33 -14.20
N VAL A 248 4.10 9.04 -13.95
CA VAL A 248 5.00 8.55 -12.90
C VAL A 248 6.40 8.40 -13.49
N GLU A 249 7.39 8.92 -12.77
CA GLU A 249 8.80 8.73 -13.13
C GLU A 249 9.16 7.24 -13.07
N SER A 250 9.93 6.75 -14.03
CA SER A 250 10.43 5.37 -14.01
C SER A 250 11.52 5.18 -12.95
N ILE A 251 11.59 3.98 -12.41
CA ILE A 251 12.60 3.55 -11.41
C ILE A 251 14.00 3.59 -12.02
#